data_ab3c23b93eb53f1762c52f2aa48c13f4
#
_entry.id   ab3c23b93eb53f1762c52f2aa48c13f4
#
_cell.length_a   1.000
_cell.length_b   1.000
_cell.length_c   1.000
_cell.angle_alpha   90.00
_cell.angle_beta   90.00
_cell.angle_gamma   90.00
#
_symmetry.space_group_name_H-M   'P 1'
#
loop_
_entity.id
_entity.type
_entity.pdbx_description
1 polymer ?
#
loop_
_entity_poly.entity_id
_entity_poly.type
_entity_poly.pdbx_seq_one_letter_code
_entity_poly.pdbx_strand_id
1 'polypeptide(L)'
;YGRYVRNEAFVGLSGIILLYSVLKYLEGGEKRYLYFVTLATLLHFTSKETAFIYTAQVLVFLGIYLIVRVTGQKWQDRYNLYNLFIILLAAAVLLAGVGAAFGYVNRHGTTLSSTQTAAPADPITGAAPLAAPVTVSVSTILFIAAAVLLVVAALILFFGYGWGNLLKERSFDLIILLMSFVFPMLIAFPLEWL
;
A
#
# COMPACT_ATOMS: atom_id res chain seq x y z
N TYR A 1 7.91 4.57 32.47
CA TYR A 1 6.97 5.42 31.70
C TYR A 1 7.68 6.47 30.84
N GLY A 2 8.74 7.16 31.30
CA GLY A 2 9.43 8.23 30.58
C GLY A 2 10.11 7.85 29.26
N ARG A 3 10.49 6.58 29.07
CA ARG A 3 11.15 6.08 27.85
C ARG A 3 10.16 5.90 26.68
N TYR A 4 8.91 5.54 26.98
CA TYR A 4 7.86 5.32 26.00
C TYR A 4 7.38 6.64 25.36
N VAL A 5 7.17 7.64 26.19
CA VAL A 5 6.74 8.99 25.74
C VAL A 5 7.76 9.63 24.81
N ARG A 6 9.07 9.38 25.03
CA ARG A 6 10.13 9.99 24.24
C ARG A 6 10.13 9.52 22.78
N ASN A 7 9.91 8.23 22.53
CA ASN A 7 9.88 7.68 21.16
C ASN A 7 8.67 8.17 20.36
N GLU A 8 7.50 8.30 20.99
CA GLU A 8 6.29 8.79 20.33
C GLU A 8 6.40 10.27 19.93
N ALA A 9 7.06 11.08 20.74
CA ALA A 9 7.31 12.48 20.39
C ALA A 9 8.21 12.61 19.14
N PHE A 10 9.26 11.78 19.03
CA PHE A 10 10.12 11.77 17.84
C PHE A 10 9.39 11.29 16.59
N VAL A 11 8.55 10.24 16.71
CA VAL A 11 7.71 9.75 15.60
C VAL A 11 6.74 10.85 15.15
N GLY A 12 6.09 11.53 16.10
CA GLY A 12 5.18 12.63 15.78
C GLY A 12 5.89 13.81 15.09
N LEU A 13 7.04 14.22 15.61
CA LEU A 13 7.82 15.30 15.02
C LEU A 13 8.31 14.96 13.60
N SER A 14 8.88 13.77 13.41
CA SER A 14 9.34 13.32 12.10
C SER A 14 8.19 13.19 11.10
N GLY A 15 7.00 12.74 11.56
CA GLY A 15 5.79 12.69 10.72
C GLY A 15 5.32 14.07 10.25
N ILE A 16 5.35 15.08 11.14
CA ILE A 16 5.02 16.47 10.77
C ILE A 16 6.02 17.02 9.77
N ILE A 17 7.33 16.80 9.99
CA ILE A 17 8.38 17.25 9.07
C ILE A 17 8.21 16.57 7.71
N LEU A 18 7.92 15.27 7.70
CA LEU A 18 7.66 14.50 6.47
C LEU A 18 6.48 15.09 5.70
N LEU A 19 5.34 15.26 6.35
CA LEU A 19 4.13 15.79 5.72
C LEU A 19 4.35 17.22 5.19
N TYR A 20 4.93 18.09 6.02
CA TYR A 20 5.24 19.46 5.60
C TYR A 20 6.17 19.49 4.38
N SER A 21 7.21 18.67 4.38
CA SER A 21 8.19 18.63 3.29
C SER A 21 7.59 18.08 1.99
N VAL A 22 6.73 17.07 2.09
CA VAL A 22 5.98 16.52 0.95
C VAL A 22 5.08 17.60 0.34
N LEU A 23 4.27 18.29 1.16
CA LEU A 23 3.36 19.33 0.68
C LEU A 23 4.14 20.51 0.05
N LYS A 24 5.21 20.97 0.68
CA LYS A 24 6.05 22.06 0.16
C LYS A 24 6.76 21.68 -1.15
N TYR A 25 7.19 20.42 -1.27
CA TYR A 25 7.76 19.95 -2.55
C TYR A 25 6.72 19.91 -3.66
N LEU A 26 5.52 19.43 -3.38
CA LEU A 26 4.43 19.42 -4.36
C LEU A 26 4.06 20.84 -4.82
N GLU A 27 4.08 21.82 -3.91
CA GLU A 27 3.76 23.22 -4.20
C GLU A 27 4.87 23.92 -4.98
N GLY A 28 6.11 23.92 -4.45
CA GLY A 28 7.23 24.71 -4.96
C GLY A 28 8.20 23.96 -5.88
N GLY A 29 8.36 22.64 -5.73
CA GLY A 29 9.31 21.81 -6.49
C GLY A 29 10.77 22.01 -6.11
N GLU A 30 11.06 22.64 -4.98
CA GLU A 30 12.41 22.90 -4.55
C GLU A 30 13.09 21.62 -4.03
N LYS A 31 14.24 21.27 -4.58
CA LYS A 31 15.01 20.05 -4.25
C LYS A 31 15.38 19.93 -2.76
N ARG A 32 15.48 21.04 -2.04
CA ARG A 32 15.78 21.03 -0.60
C ARG A 32 14.74 20.24 0.20
N TYR A 33 13.47 20.27 -0.21
CA TYR A 33 12.42 19.51 0.49
C TYR A 33 12.54 17.99 0.28
N LEU A 34 13.14 17.52 -0.81
CA LEU A 34 13.47 16.09 -0.99
C LEU A 34 14.46 15.60 0.07
N TYR A 35 15.46 16.42 0.42
CA TYR A 35 16.39 16.09 1.51
C TYR A 35 15.69 16.01 2.86
N PHE A 36 14.73 16.93 3.13
CA PHE A 36 13.93 16.86 4.36
C PHE A 36 13.01 15.63 4.38
N VAL A 37 12.39 15.25 3.25
CA VAL A 37 11.61 14.02 3.14
C VAL A 37 12.48 12.81 3.45
N THR A 38 13.67 12.73 2.84
CA THR A 38 14.62 11.62 3.08
C THR A 38 15.04 11.55 4.54
N LEU A 39 15.43 12.68 5.13
CA LEU A 39 15.86 12.77 6.54
C LEU A 39 14.72 12.38 7.49
N ALA A 40 13.52 12.93 7.28
CA ALA A 40 12.35 12.61 8.10
C ALA A 40 11.97 11.14 7.99
N THR A 41 12.02 10.56 6.79
CA THR A 41 11.75 9.13 6.57
C THR A 41 12.77 8.25 7.29
N LEU A 42 14.08 8.57 7.20
CA LEU A 42 15.13 7.86 7.92
C LEU A 42 14.91 7.92 9.43
N LEU A 43 14.66 9.11 9.99
CA LEU A 43 14.38 9.29 11.42
C LEU A 43 13.13 8.50 11.84
N HIS A 44 12.12 8.44 10.99
CA HIS A 44 10.90 7.69 11.25
C HIS A 44 11.17 6.19 11.33
N PHE A 45 11.88 5.62 10.35
CA PHE A 45 12.22 4.20 10.31
C PHE A 45 13.16 3.76 11.44
N THR A 46 14.06 4.65 11.88
CA THR A 46 14.96 4.37 13.01
C THR A 46 14.27 4.49 14.37
N SER A 47 13.15 5.22 14.45
CA SER A 47 12.46 5.46 15.72
C SER A 47 11.47 4.36 16.09
N LYS A 48 10.71 3.81 15.16
CA LYS A 48 9.67 2.83 15.45
C LYS A 48 9.25 2.04 14.19
N GLU A 49 8.88 0.76 14.40
CA GLU A 49 8.34 -0.11 13.35
C GLU A 49 7.04 0.41 12.71
N THR A 50 6.27 1.24 13.42
CA THR A 50 5.06 1.87 12.89
C THR A 50 5.31 2.89 11.76
N ALA A 51 6.57 3.21 11.46
CA ALA A 51 6.95 4.09 10.33
C ALA A 51 6.36 3.66 8.98
N PHE A 52 6.17 2.34 8.80
CA PHE A 52 5.51 1.82 7.59
C PHE A 52 4.11 2.33 7.38
N ILE A 53 3.31 2.41 8.45
CA ILE A 53 1.92 2.84 8.38
C ILE A 53 1.86 4.29 7.87
N TYR A 54 2.71 5.16 8.42
CA TYR A 54 2.76 6.56 8.01
C TYR A 54 3.30 6.71 6.58
N THR A 55 4.34 5.96 6.23
CA THR A 55 4.88 5.97 4.86
C THR A 55 3.87 5.44 3.85
N ALA A 56 3.13 4.37 4.19
CA ALA A 56 2.06 3.85 3.36
C ALA A 56 0.93 4.88 3.16
N GLN A 57 0.54 5.60 4.21
CA GLN A 57 -0.46 6.68 4.10
C GLN A 57 0.00 7.79 3.16
N VAL A 58 1.26 8.22 3.27
CA VAL A 58 1.83 9.23 2.37
C VAL A 58 1.90 8.71 0.93
N LEU A 59 2.28 7.44 0.72
CA LEU A 59 2.29 6.82 -0.61
C LEU A 59 0.90 6.73 -1.22
N VAL A 60 -0.13 6.35 -0.45
CA VAL A 60 -1.52 6.34 -0.91
C VAL A 60 -1.97 7.74 -1.29
N PHE A 61 -1.68 8.74 -0.46
CA PHE A 61 -1.98 10.14 -0.77
C PHE A 61 -1.31 10.59 -2.07
N LEU A 62 -0.01 10.32 -2.23
CA LEU A 62 0.75 10.67 -3.44
C LEU A 62 0.24 9.92 -4.68
N GLY A 63 -0.16 8.66 -4.52
CA GLY A 63 -0.75 7.86 -5.59
C GLY A 63 -2.07 8.46 -6.07
N ILE A 64 -2.97 8.80 -5.15
CA ILE A 64 -4.24 9.48 -5.47
C ILE A 64 -3.97 10.83 -6.12
N TYR A 65 -3.06 11.62 -5.56
CA TYR A 65 -2.69 12.93 -6.10
C TYR A 65 -2.14 12.81 -7.53
N LEU A 66 -1.26 11.84 -7.79
CA LEU A 66 -0.73 11.56 -9.14
C LEU A 66 -1.86 11.19 -10.11
N ILE A 67 -2.76 10.28 -9.70
CA ILE A 67 -3.89 9.85 -10.53
C ILE A 67 -4.77 11.05 -10.89
N VAL A 68 -5.16 11.87 -9.92
CA VAL A 68 -5.99 13.06 -10.15
C VAL A 68 -5.30 14.03 -11.10
N ARG A 69 -4.00 14.23 -10.94
CA ARG A 69 -3.22 15.14 -11.78
C ARG A 69 -3.09 14.64 -13.21
N VAL A 70 -2.79 13.36 -13.39
CA VAL A 70 -2.68 12.74 -14.72
C VAL A 70 -4.02 12.64 -15.43
N THR A 71 -5.10 12.40 -14.67
CA THR A 71 -6.47 12.37 -15.21
C THR A 71 -6.94 13.74 -15.66
N GLY A 72 -6.49 14.81 -15.01
CA GLY A 72 -6.79 16.20 -15.40
C GLY A 72 -6.04 16.70 -16.64
N GLN A 73 -5.03 15.98 -17.12
CA GLN A 73 -4.25 16.35 -18.31
C GLN A 73 -4.78 15.62 -19.55
N LYS A 74 -4.78 16.32 -20.71
CA LYS A 74 -5.15 15.70 -21.98
C LYS A 74 -4.04 14.75 -22.42
N TRP A 75 -4.34 13.45 -22.52
CA TRP A 75 -3.45 12.45 -23.10
C TRP A 75 -3.39 12.68 -24.63
N GLN A 76 -2.30 13.27 -25.07
CA GLN A 76 -2.07 13.66 -26.45
C GLN A 76 -2.26 12.43 -27.37
N ASP A 77 -3.28 12.46 -28.25
CA ASP A 77 -3.64 11.45 -29.28
C ASP A 77 -3.95 10.00 -28.79
N ARG A 78 -4.02 9.71 -27.49
CA ARG A 78 -4.26 8.35 -26.96
C ARG A 78 -5.51 8.25 -26.10
N TYR A 79 -6.61 8.81 -26.56
CA TYR A 79 -7.89 8.79 -25.85
C TYR A 79 -8.37 7.37 -25.44
N ASN A 80 -8.11 6.38 -26.28
CA ASN A 80 -8.45 4.98 -25.98
C ASN A 80 -7.66 4.41 -24.78
N LEU A 81 -6.38 4.76 -24.64
CA LEU A 81 -5.57 4.32 -23.49
C LEU A 81 -5.97 5.05 -22.21
N TYR A 82 -6.39 6.31 -22.31
CA TYR A 82 -6.93 7.06 -21.19
C TYR A 82 -8.23 6.41 -20.66
N ASN A 83 -9.19 6.11 -21.55
CA ASN A 83 -10.44 5.45 -21.14
C ASN A 83 -10.17 4.07 -20.54
N LEU A 84 -9.27 3.29 -21.14
CA LEU A 84 -8.87 1.99 -20.61
C LEU A 84 -8.26 2.11 -19.21
N PHE A 85 -7.39 3.09 -18.99
CA PHE A 85 -6.80 3.37 -17.69
C PHE A 85 -7.87 3.67 -16.63
N ILE A 86 -8.83 4.56 -16.93
CA ILE A 86 -9.91 4.91 -16.01
C ILE A 86 -10.80 3.71 -15.68
N ILE A 87 -11.15 2.91 -16.69
CA ILE A 87 -12.00 1.70 -16.51
C ILE A 87 -11.27 0.69 -15.62
N LEU A 88 -9.98 0.43 -15.88
CA LEU A 88 -9.20 -0.51 -15.07
C LEU A 88 -9.00 -0.03 -13.63
N LEU A 89 -8.76 1.28 -13.45
CA LEU A 89 -8.64 1.87 -12.12
C LEU A 89 -9.95 1.75 -11.34
N ALA A 90 -11.08 2.09 -11.97
CA ALA A 90 -12.40 1.96 -11.35
C ALA A 90 -12.72 0.50 -11.00
N ALA A 91 -12.43 -0.45 -11.91
CA ALA A 91 -12.61 -1.88 -11.67
C ALA A 91 -11.75 -2.37 -10.51
N ALA A 92 -10.47 -1.94 -10.42
CA ALA A 92 -9.57 -2.31 -9.34
C ALA A 92 -10.08 -1.80 -7.98
N VAL A 93 -10.54 -0.55 -7.91
CA VAL A 93 -11.10 0.05 -6.68
C VAL A 93 -12.38 -0.67 -6.26
N LEU A 94 -13.27 -0.99 -7.21
CA LEU A 94 -14.51 -1.74 -6.93
C LEU A 94 -14.20 -3.15 -6.42
N LEU A 95 -13.28 -3.88 -7.05
CA LEU A 95 -12.89 -5.22 -6.59
C LEU A 95 -12.23 -5.19 -5.21
N ALA A 96 -11.39 -4.21 -4.94
CA ALA A 96 -10.80 -4.04 -3.61
C ALA A 96 -11.87 -3.73 -2.55
N GLY A 97 -12.84 -2.87 -2.87
CA GLY A 97 -13.97 -2.55 -1.99
C GLY A 97 -14.86 -3.76 -1.70
N VAL A 98 -15.20 -4.53 -2.74
CA VAL A 98 -15.97 -5.78 -2.59
C VAL A 98 -15.18 -6.80 -1.79
N GLY A 99 -13.88 -6.98 -2.06
CA GLY A 99 -12.99 -7.87 -1.30
C GLY A 99 -12.92 -7.52 0.18
N ALA A 100 -12.85 -6.21 0.49
CA ALA A 100 -12.86 -5.71 1.87
C ALA A 100 -14.20 -5.99 2.55
N ALA A 101 -15.33 -5.74 1.86
CA ALA A 101 -16.67 -6.00 2.38
C ALA A 101 -16.88 -7.49 2.67
N PHE A 102 -16.48 -8.39 1.75
CA PHE A 102 -16.53 -9.84 1.96
C PHE A 102 -15.63 -10.29 3.12
N GLY A 103 -14.41 -9.73 3.21
CA GLY A 103 -13.50 -10.01 4.33
C GLY A 103 -14.07 -9.58 5.68
N TYR A 104 -14.74 -8.42 5.71
CA TYR A 104 -15.40 -7.92 6.92
C TYR A 104 -16.58 -8.81 7.34
N VAL A 105 -17.47 -9.15 6.39
CA VAL A 105 -18.64 -10.01 6.65
C VAL A 105 -18.21 -11.40 7.13
N ASN A 106 -17.21 -12.01 6.48
CA ASN A 106 -16.69 -13.31 6.92
C ASN A 106 -16.10 -13.29 8.33
N ARG A 107 -15.39 -12.23 8.70
CA ARG A 107 -14.82 -12.10 10.06
C ARG A 107 -15.90 -11.96 11.13
N HIS A 108 -17.01 -11.31 10.83
CA HIS A 108 -18.11 -11.08 11.79
C HIS A 108 -19.19 -12.16 11.74
N GLY A 109 -19.33 -12.87 10.60
CA GLY A 109 -20.25 -13.99 10.45
C GLY A 109 -19.80 -15.27 11.15
N THR A 110 -18.49 -15.46 11.33
CA THR A 110 -17.93 -16.67 11.97
C THR A 110 -18.05 -16.67 13.50
N THR A 111 -18.44 -15.55 14.13
CA THR A 111 -18.63 -15.48 15.59
C THR A 111 -19.94 -16.10 16.08
N LEU A 112 -20.86 -16.47 15.18
CA LEU A 112 -22.12 -17.08 15.56
C LEU A 112 -22.17 -18.61 15.36
N SER A 113 -21.13 -19.25 14.84
CA SER A 113 -21.16 -20.68 14.49
C SER A 113 -20.01 -21.53 15.07
N SER A 114 -19.24 -21.04 16.00
CA SER A 114 -18.17 -21.81 16.67
C SER A 114 -18.51 -22.24 18.09
N THR A 115 -19.72 -22.83 18.27
CA THR A 115 -19.89 -23.83 19.33
C THR A 115 -19.42 -25.16 18.73
N GLN A 116 -18.16 -25.25 18.39
CA GLN A 116 -17.52 -26.52 18.14
C GLN A 116 -17.31 -27.18 19.49
N THR A 117 -18.25 -28.07 19.84
CA THR A 117 -18.10 -29.06 20.89
C THR A 117 -16.73 -29.71 20.72
N ALA A 118 -15.79 -29.37 21.58
CA ALA A 118 -14.50 -30.06 21.65
C ALA A 118 -14.81 -31.51 22.01
N ALA A 119 -14.70 -32.40 21.03
CA ALA A 119 -14.65 -33.83 21.28
C ALA A 119 -13.42 -34.11 22.15
N PRO A 120 -13.50 -34.95 23.20
CA PRO A 120 -12.34 -35.28 24.01
C PRO A 120 -11.29 -35.93 23.13
N ALA A 121 -10.07 -35.41 23.20
CA ALA A 121 -8.92 -35.92 22.47
C ALA A 121 -8.57 -37.28 23.03
N ASP A 122 -8.68 -38.33 22.22
CA ASP A 122 -8.09 -39.68 22.52
C ASP A 122 -6.57 -39.59 22.42
N PRO A 123 -5.84 -40.01 23.45
CA PRO A 123 -4.40 -39.82 23.54
C PRO A 123 -3.53 -40.91 22.85
N ILE A 124 -4.06 -41.69 21.92
CA ILE A 124 -3.34 -42.87 21.38
C ILE A 124 -3.37 -42.93 19.85
N THR A 125 -3.02 -41.88 19.14
CA THR A 125 -2.55 -42.04 17.75
C THR A 125 -1.66 -40.86 17.40
N GLY A 126 -0.35 -41.07 17.39
CA GLY A 126 0.65 -40.13 16.92
C GLY A 126 0.63 -39.97 15.40
N ALA A 127 -0.54 -39.66 14.84
CA ALA A 127 -0.67 -39.23 13.47
C ALA A 127 -0.42 -37.72 13.42
N ALA A 128 0.66 -37.32 12.74
CA ALA A 128 0.92 -35.94 12.43
C ALA A 128 -0.34 -35.33 11.80
N PRO A 129 -0.78 -34.11 12.19
CA PRO A 129 -1.94 -33.49 11.60
C PRO A 129 -1.69 -33.33 10.10
N LEU A 130 -2.50 -34.02 9.28
CA LEU A 130 -2.56 -33.79 7.84
C LEU A 130 -2.77 -32.30 7.63
N ALA A 131 -1.83 -31.64 6.92
CA ALA A 131 -1.91 -30.26 6.58
C ALA A 131 -3.31 -29.95 6.00
N ALA A 132 -4.06 -29.11 6.69
CA ALA A 132 -5.38 -28.70 6.23
C ALA A 132 -5.23 -28.09 4.84
N PRO A 133 -6.13 -28.41 3.87
CA PRO A 133 -6.06 -27.83 2.54
C PRO A 133 -6.10 -26.31 2.67
N VAL A 134 -5.16 -25.63 2.03
CA VAL A 134 -5.10 -24.15 1.98
C VAL A 134 -6.30 -23.67 1.18
N THR A 135 -7.42 -23.42 1.86
CA THR A 135 -8.60 -22.83 1.24
C THR A 135 -8.34 -21.33 1.06
N VAL A 136 -7.99 -20.95 -0.18
CA VAL A 136 -7.83 -19.53 -0.52
C VAL A 136 -9.17 -18.84 -0.37
N SER A 137 -9.26 -17.88 0.54
CA SER A 137 -10.49 -17.11 0.78
C SER A 137 -10.88 -16.31 -0.48
N VAL A 138 -12.19 -16.22 -0.76
CA VAL A 138 -12.72 -15.41 -1.88
C VAL A 138 -12.23 -13.95 -1.79
N SER A 139 -12.14 -13.40 -0.58
CA SER A 139 -11.59 -12.06 -0.36
C SER A 139 -10.12 -11.95 -0.82
N THR A 140 -9.30 -12.98 -0.57
CA THR A 140 -7.90 -13.02 -1.02
C THR A 140 -7.80 -13.01 -2.55
N ILE A 141 -8.65 -13.79 -3.23
CA ILE A 141 -8.70 -13.81 -4.70
C ILE A 141 -9.08 -12.44 -5.26
N LEU A 142 -10.08 -11.78 -4.67
CA LEU A 142 -10.50 -10.43 -5.06
C LEU A 142 -9.40 -9.38 -4.86
N PHE A 143 -8.64 -9.47 -3.76
CA PHE A 143 -7.50 -8.57 -3.54
C PHE A 143 -6.36 -8.82 -4.53
N ILE A 144 -6.06 -10.08 -4.85
CA ILE A 144 -5.05 -10.40 -5.87
C ILE A 144 -5.49 -9.87 -7.23
N ALA A 145 -6.75 -10.08 -7.61
CA ALA A 145 -7.29 -9.56 -8.86
C ALA A 145 -7.23 -8.02 -8.92
N ALA A 146 -7.60 -7.33 -7.84
CA ALA A 146 -7.49 -5.89 -7.74
C ALA A 146 -6.04 -5.41 -7.87
N ALA A 147 -5.09 -6.10 -7.22
CA ALA A 147 -3.66 -5.78 -7.31
C ALA A 147 -3.13 -5.95 -8.75
N VAL A 148 -3.52 -7.02 -9.44
CA VAL A 148 -3.15 -7.25 -10.85
C VAL A 148 -3.70 -6.13 -11.74
N LEU A 149 -4.97 -5.73 -11.55
CA LEU A 149 -5.56 -4.62 -12.31
C LEU A 149 -4.85 -3.29 -12.03
N LEU A 150 -4.44 -3.02 -10.80
CA LEU A 150 -3.65 -1.83 -10.46
C LEU A 150 -2.28 -1.85 -11.14
N VAL A 151 -1.60 -2.98 -11.20
CA VAL A 151 -0.33 -3.12 -11.91
C VAL A 151 -0.53 -2.88 -13.41
N VAL A 152 -1.57 -3.46 -14.02
CA VAL A 152 -1.88 -3.23 -15.44
C VAL A 152 -2.22 -1.77 -15.69
N ALA A 153 -3.01 -1.12 -14.82
CA ALA A 153 -3.31 0.30 -14.91
C ALA A 153 -2.04 1.17 -14.80
N ALA A 154 -1.11 0.81 -13.89
CA ALA A 154 0.18 1.49 -13.77
C ALA A 154 1.05 1.33 -15.04
N LEU A 155 1.05 0.14 -15.66
CA LEU A 155 1.73 -0.07 -16.93
C LEU A 155 1.12 0.78 -18.06
N ILE A 156 -0.22 0.85 -18.14
CA ILE A 156 -0.90 1.69 -19.12
C ILE A 156 -0.60 3.18 -18.88
N LEU A 157 -0.56 3.61 -17.63
CA LEU A 157 -0.12 4.95 -17.27
C LEU A 157 1.29 5.22 -17.79
N PHE A 158 2.20 4.28 -17.57
CA PHE A 158 3.58 4.38 -17.96
C PHE A 158 3.78 4.50 -19.48
N PHE A 159 3.08 3.65 -20.24
CA PHE A 159 3.16 3.64 -21.71
C PHE A 159 2.27 4.70 -22.38
N GLY A 160 1.14 5.02 -21.77
CA GLY A 160 0.14 5.96 -22.31
C GLY A 160 0.50 7.42 -22.08
N TYR A 161 0.82 7.79 -20.84
CA TYR A 161 1.22 9.15 -20.47
C TYR A 161 2.65 9.48 -20.92
N GLY A 162 3.50 8.45 -21.03
CA GLY A 162 4.88 8.56 -21.48
C GLY A 162 5.85 8.85 -20.32
N TRP A 163 6.94 8.11 -20.32
CA TRP A 163 8.00 8.17 -19.30
C TRP A 163 8.52 9.59 -19.06
N GLY A 164 8.76 10.33 -20.14
CA GLY A 164 9.30 11.70 -20.05
C GLY A 164 8.36 12.71 -19.37
N ASN A 165 7.04 12.50 -19.48
CA ASN A 165 6.05 13.35 -18.82
C ASN A 165 5.89 12.95 -17.35
N LEU A 166 5.95 11.65 -17.08
CA LEU A 166 5.86 11.11 -15.73
C LEU A 166 7.04 11.57 -14.85
N LEU A 167 8.25 11.59 -15.39
CA LEU A 167 9.45 12.10 -14.71
C LEU A 167 9.44 13.61 -14.44
N LYS A 168 8.55 14.37 -15.10
CA LYS A 168 8.36 15.80 -14.81
C LYS A 168 7.37 16.05 -13.69
N GLU A 169 6.61 15.02 -13.30
CA GLU A 169 5.63 15.14 -12.23
C GLU A 169 6.30 15.01 -10.86
N ARG A 170 6.19 16.05 -10.04
CA ARG A 170 6.80 16.13 -8.69
C ARG A 170 6.32 15.02 -7.75
N SER A 171 5.06 14.60 -7.89
CA SER A 171 4.50 13.49 -7.12
C SER A 171 5.16 12.15 -7.43
N PHE A 172 5.61 11.96 -8.67
CA PHE A 172 6.30 10.75 -9.09
C PHE A 172 7.69 10.64 -8.48
N ASP A 173 8.44 11.75 -8.40
CA ASP A 173 9.74 11.79 -7.72
C ASP A 173 9.62 11.37 -6.24
N LEU A 174 8.60 11.88 -5.55
CA LEU A 174 8.34 11.53 -4.15
C LEU A 174 7.94 10.05 -3.99
N ILE A 175 7.13 9.52 -4.91
CA ILE A 175 6.75 8.10 -4.90
C ILE A 175 7.99 7.21 -5.07
N ILE A 176 8.86 7.50 -6.04
CA ILE A 176 10.11 6.75 -6.24
C ILE A 176 10.99 6.81 -5.00
N LEU A 177 11.16 8.01 -4.42
CA LEU A 177 11.98 8.20 -3.24
C LEU A 177 11.44 7.38 -2.05
N LEU A 178 10.16 7.49 -1.73
CA LEU A 178 9.56 6.74 -0.62
C LEU A 178 9.53 5.23 -0.88
N MET A 179 9.25 4.80 -2.11
CA MET A 179 9.28 3.39 -2.49
C MET A 179 10.67 2.79 -2.34
N SER A 180 11.74 3.55 -2.57
CA SER A 180 13.11 3.06 -2.36
C SER A 180 13.41 2.67 -0.91
N PHE A 181 12.72 3.26 0.07
CA PHE A 181 12.80 2.88 1.48
C PHE A 181 11.92 1.68 1.84
N VAL A 182 10.75 1.57 1.22
CA VAL A 182 9.79 0.50 1.48
C VAL A 182 10.17 -0.79 0.76
N PHE A 183 10.76 -0.69 -0.44
CA PHE A 183 11.06 -1.82 -1.31
C PHE A 183 11.96 -2.89 -0.66
N PRO A 184 13.08 -2.56 0.03
CA PRO A 184 13.91 -3.56 0.70
C PRO A 184 13.14 -4.40 1.72
N MET A 185 12.19 -3.80 2.41
CA MET A 185 11.36 -4.50 3.39
C MET A 185 10.29 -5.38 2.75
N LEU A 186 9.69 -4.92 1.65
CA LEU A 186 8.73 -5.75 0.89
C LEU A 186 9.39 -7.01 0.34
N ILE A 187 10.68 -6.96 0.00
CA ILE A 187 11.44 -8.14 -0.47
C ILE A 187 11.82 -9.05 0.70
N ALA A 188 12.09 -8.52 1.88
CA ALA A 188 12.45 -9.33 3.04
C ALA A 188 11.29 -10.23 3.51
N PHE A 189 10.04 -9.77 3.38
CA PHE A 189 8.84 -10.49 3.83
C PHE A 189 8.67 -11.89 3.20
N PRO A 190 8.76 -12.09 1.87
CA PRO A 190 8.64 -13.42 1.28
C PRO A 190 9.85 -14.32 1.52
N LEU A 191 11.02 -13.76 1.86
CA LEU A 191 12.23 -14.55 2.16
C LEU A 191 12.16 -15.25 3.53
N GLU A 192 11.37 -14.74 4.47
CA GLU A 192 11.14 -15.41 5.76
C GLU A 192 10.17 -16.61 5.65
N TRP A 193 9.48 -16.78 4.51
CA TRP A 193 8.49 -17.84 4.25
C TRP A 193 9.03 -18.95 3.35
N LEU A 194 10.26 -18.81 2.86
CA LEU A 194 11.00 -19.80 2.08
C LEU A 194 12.02 -20.56 2.95
#